data_d3f8a06f69fc21624e320eff3029a3ee
#
_entry.id   d3f8a06f69fc21624e320eff3029a3ee
#
_cell.length_a   1.000
_cell.length_b   1.000
_cell.length_c   1.000
_cell.angle_alpha   90.00
_cell.angle_beta   90.00
_cell.angle_gamma   90.00
#
_symmetry.space_group_name_H-M   'P 1'
#
loop_
_entity.id
_entity.type
_entity.pdbx_description
1 polymer ?
#
loop_
_entity_poly.entity_id
_entity_poly.type
_entity_poly.pdbx_seq_one_letter_code
_entity_poly.pdbx_strand_id
1 'polypeptide(L)'
;MVSYGGGVNSTALLVGLHQHRIPVDLILFADTGAEHPHTYAYLDIMDRWLKDHGMPPITRVYKTTRDGKRLTLEQECLQSGTLPSMAYGFKRCSLKHKIGPQEKFCNRYPPCRKVWAAGKRVVKFIGYDAGESYRSDKVLLGDLADPKYSKWYPLMEWGWDRAACMQAIENAGLPQPGKSSCFFCPSMRAEEIIHLRDHHPDLFRRAIALEDNARPNLKTVQGLGRNYSWKERYGKEFCTHGNC
;
A
#
# COMPACT_ATOMS: atom_id res chain seq x y z
N MET A 1 13.93 9.91 -1.90
CA MET A 1 12.69 9.63 -1.15
C MET A 1 12.29 8.17 -1.27
N VAL A 2 11.61 7.61 -0.27
CA VAL A 2 11.12 6.22 -0.28
C VAL A 2 9.59 6.21 -0.29
N SER A 3 8.97 5.41 -1.16
CA SER A 3 7.55 5.08 -1.09
C SER A 3 7.38 3.84 -0.21
N TYR A 4 7.09 4.06 1.08
CA TYR A 4 6.94 3.00 2.05
C TYR A 4 5.52 2.42 2.02
N GLY A 5 5.40 1.10 1.93
CA GLY A 5 4.10 0.41 1.86
C GLY A 5 3.71 -0.33 3.14
N GLY A 6 4.58 -0.43 4.13
CA GLY A 6 4.35 -1.20 5.37
C GLY A 6 4.44 -2.71 5.20
N GLY A 7 4.94 -3.21 4.08
CA GLY A 7 5.15 -4.64 3.82
C GLY A 7 6.64 -5.00 3.74
N VAL A 8 6.93 -6.30 3.58
CA VAL A 8 8.29 -6.86 3.63
C VAL A 8 9.27 -6.13 2.72
N ASN A 9 8.98 -6.00 1.42
CA ASN A 9 9.94 -5.41 0.48
C ASN A 9 10.25 -3.95 0.81
N SER A 10 9.25 -3.15 1.19
CA SER A 10 9.48 -1.74 1.54
C SER A 10 10.19 -1.57 2.88
N THR A 11 10.02 -2.50 3.81
CA THR A 11 10.76 -2.53 5.08
C THR A 11 12.21 -2.95 4.84
N ALA A 12 12.43 -4.03 4.10
CA ALA A 12 13.78 -4.47 3.71
C ALA A 12 14.53 -3.37 2.94
N LEU A 13 13.84 -2.62 2.08
CA LEU A 13 14.42 -1.48 1.38
C LEU A 13 14.97 -0.44 2.37
N LEU A 14 14.22 -0.05 3.40
CA LEU A 14 14.69 0.91 4.40
C LEU A 14 15.88 0.38 5.20
N VAL A 15 15.82 -0.90 5.60
CA VAL A 15 16.93 -1.60 6.26
C VAL A 15 18.18 -1.60 5.37
N GLY A 16 18.04 -1.99 4.11
CA GLY A 16 19.16 -2.04 3.17
C GLY A 16 19.75 -0.67 2.88
N LEU A 17 18.91 0.37 2.70
CA LEU A 17 19.39 1.74 2.51
C LEU A 17 20.23 2.20 3.71
N HIS A 18 19.81 1.88 4.94
CA HIS A 18 20.60 2.16 6.13
C HIS A 18 21.92 1.38 6.14
N GLN A 19 21.91 0.07 5.90
CA GLN A 19 23.12 -0.80 5.87
C GLN A 19 24.14 -0.32 4.84
N HIS A 20 23.68 0.09 3.65
CA HIS A 20 24.52 0.62 2.58
C HIS A 20 24.85 2.11 2.74
N ARG A 21 24.45 2.75 3.84
CA ARG A 21 24.67 4.17 4.14
C ARG A 21 24.17 5.12 3.02
N ILE A 22 23.08 4.72 2.36
CA ILE A 22 22.44 5.53 1.32
C ILE A 22 21.50 6.53 2.00
N PRO A 23 21.69 7.84 1.77
CA PRO A 23 20.89 8.86 2.46
C PRO A 23 19.43 8.83 2.02
N VAL A 24 18.53 8.98 3.00
CA VAL A 24 17.09 9.07 2.79
C VAL A 24 16.60 10.37 3.42
N ASP A 25 16.01 11.26 2.62
CA ASP A 25 15.50 12.56 3.09
C ASP A 25 14.01 12.53 3.41
N LEU A 26 13.26 11.59 2.85
CA LEU A 26 11.81 11.54 2.96
C LEU A 26 11.29 10.11 2.80
N ILE A 27 10.45 9.69 3.75
CA ILE A 27 9.73 8.41 3.73
C ILE A 27 8.24 8.72 3.72
N LEU A 28 7.52 8.31 2.66
CA LEU A 28 6.08 8.54 2.51
C LEU A 28 5.29 7.24 2.62
N PHE A 29 4.34 7.20 3.54
CA PHE A 29 3.30 6.18 3.60
C PHE A 29 1.98 6.77 3.13
N ALA A 30 1.42 6.23 2.05
CA ALA A 30 0.12 6.64 1.53
C ALA A 30 -0.99 5.82 2.20
N ASP A 31 -1.64 6.43 3.17
CA ASP A 31 -2.69 5.82 3.96
C ASP A 31 -4.04 5.87 3.25
N THR A 32 -4.54 4.72 2.86
CA THR A 32 -5.86 4.56 2.23
C THR A 32 -7.01 4.70 3.24
N GLY A 33 -6.73 4.68 4.54
CA GLY A 33 -7.71 4.61 5.62
C GLY A 33 -8.38 3.24 5.74
N ALA A 34 -7.85 2.22 5.07
CA ALA A 34 -8.42 0.88 5.00
C ALA A 34 -7.37 -0.25 5.09
N GLU A 35 -6.15 0.07 5.49
CA GLU A 35 -5.12 -0.95 5.68
C GLU A 35 -5.49 -1.88 6.86
N HIS A 36 -4.92 -3.08 6.89
CA HIS A 36 -5.09 -3.99 8.03
C HIS A 36 -4.51 -3.41 9.33
N PRO A 37 -5.07 -3.72 10.51
CA PRO A 37 -4.59 -3.22 11.81
C PRO A 37 -3.09 -3.48 12.04
N HIS A 38 -2.60 -4.66 11.65
CA HIS A 38 -1.16 -4.98 11.77
C HIS A 38 -0.26 -4.05 10.95
N THR A 39 -0.74 -3.53 9.82
CA THR A 39 0.02 -2.55 9.02
C THR A 39 0.19 -1.25 9.81
N TYR A 40 -0.88 -0.75 10.43
CA TYR A 40 -0.80 0.46 11.26
C TYR A 40 0.12 0.27 12.47
N ALA A 41 0.00 -0.86 13.18
CA ALA A 41 0.87 -1.18 14.30
C ALA A 41 2.35 -1.27 13.87
N TYR A 42 2.59 -1.80 12.68
CA TYR A 42 3.94 -1.92 12.13
C TYR A 42 4.56 -0.56 11.78
N LEU A 43 3.77 0.45 11.40
CA LEU A 43 4.28 1.80 11.21
C LEU A 43 4.94 2.36 12.48
N ASP A 44 4.35 2.11 13.64
CA ASP A 44 4.87 2.61 14.92
C ASP A 44 6.16 1.86 15.34
N ILE A 45 6.27 0.56 14.99
CA ILE A 45 7.52 -0.21 15.16
C ILE A 45 8.60 0.38 14.26
N MET A 46 8.27 0.64 13.02
CA MET A 46 9.21 1.14 12.02
C MET A 46 9.66 2.58 12.34
N ASP A 47 8.76 3.46 12.79
CA ASP A 47 9.12 4.83 13.20
C ASP A 47 10.11 4.84 14.37
N ARG A 48 9.98 3.92 15.33
CA ARG A 48 10.96 3.76 16.41
C ARG A 48 12.32 3.32 15.85
N TRP A 49 12.34 2.28 15.04
CA TRP A 49 13.57 1.79 14.41
C TRP A 49 14.28 2.88 13.60
N LEU A 50 13.54 3.63 12.78
CA LEU A 50 14.07 4.74 11.99
C LEU A 50 14.71 5.82 12.87
N LYS A 51 14.03 6.20 13.96
CA LYS A 51 14.54 7.18 14.93
C LYS A 51 15.85 6.70 15.55
N ASP A 52 15.93 5.45 15.98
CA ASP A 52 17.10 4.87 16.63
C ASP A 52 18.30 4.77 15.67
N HIS A 53 18.04 4.78 14.36
CA HIS A 53 19.07 4.73 13.30
C HIS A 53 19.31 6.07 12.60
N GLY A 54 18.80 7.18 13.15
CA GLY A 54 19.03 8.52 12.62
C GLY A 54 18.40 8.77 11.24
N MET A 55 17.37 7.99 10.88
CA MET A 55 16.62 8.13 9.63
C MET A 55 15.37 9.01 9.83
N PRO A 56 14.84 9.64 8.76
CA PRO A 56 13.65 10.46 8.86
C PRO A 56 12.41 9.62 9.23
N PRO A 57 11.43 10.20 9.96
CA PRO A 57 10.20 9.51 10.30
C PRO A 57 9.31 9.28 9.07
N ILE A 58 8.35 8.36 9.21
CA ILE A 58 7.34 8.10 8.17
C ILE A 58 6.35 9.26 8.13
N THR A 59 6.32 9.96 7.00
CA THR A 59 5.29 10.98 6.73
C THR A 59 4.06 10.31 6.13
N ARG A 60 2.93 10.36 6.85
CA ARG A 60 1.65 9.81 6.38
C ARG A 60 0.95 10.81 5.47
N VAL A 61 0.59 10.36 4.27
CA VAL A 61 -0.18 11.14 3.28
C VAL A 61 -1.46 10.41 2.91
N TYR A 62 -2.50 11.14 2.56
CA TYR A 62 -3.82 10.58 2.26
C TYR A 62 -4.55 11.38 1.17
N LYS A 63 -5.50 10.74 0.56
CA LYS A 63 -6.40 11.42 -0.38
C LYS A 63 -7.27 12.44 0.37
N THR A 64 -7.44 13.61 -0.24
CA THR A 64 -8.32 14.66 0.27
C THR A 64 -9.38 15.01 -0.75
N THR A 65 -10.56 15.40 -0.29
CA THR A 65 -11.62 16.06 -1.06
C THR A 65 -11.18 17.47 -1.50
N ARG A 66 -12.02 18.16 -2.25
CA ARG A 66 -11.74 19.55 -2.70
C ARG A 66 -11.66 20.54 -1.53
N ASP A 67 -12.48 20.33 -0.50
CA ASP A 67 -12.50 21.09 0.75
C ASP A 67 -11.42 20.67 1.77
N GLY A 68 -10.50 19.78 1.37
CA GLY A 68 -9.33 19.42 2.17
C GLY A 68 -9.56 18.29 3.19
N LYS A 69 -10.77 17.77 3.34
CA LYS A 69 -11.07 16.66 4.27
C LYS A 69 -10.46 15.36 3.77
N ARG A 70 -9.99 14.53 4.70
CA ARG A 70 -9.51 13.18 4.38
C ARG A 70 -10.64 12.34 3.78
N LEU A 71 -10.35 11.64 2.70
CA LEU A 71 -11.25 10.71 2.04
C LEU A 71 -10.61 9.32 1.99
N THR A 72 -11.16 8.38 2.76
CA THR A 72 -10.69 6.99 2.74
C THR A 72 -11.18 6.26 1.49
N LEU A 73 -10.50 5.16 1.12
CA LEU A 73 -10.94 4.34 0.00
C LEU A 73 -12.31 3.71 0.25
N GLU A 74 -12.57 3.30 1.48
CA GLU A 74 -13.89 2.78 1.89
C GLU A 74 -14.99 3.82 1.70
N GLN A 75 -14.79 5.04 2.24
CA GLN A 75 -15.74 6.14 2.08
C GLN A 75 -16.01 6.47 0.61
N GLU A 76 -14.96 6.50 -0.23
CA GLU A 76 -15.15 6.74 -1.67
C GLU A 76 -15.99 5.64 -2.32
N CYS A 77 -15.72 4.37 -2.01
CA CYS A 77 -16.50 3.25 -2.54
C CYS A 77 -17.96 3.28 -2.07
N LEU A 78 -18.20 3.56 -0.78
CA LEU A 78 -19.56 3.68 -0.24
C LEU A 78 -20.34 4.84 -0.87
N GLN A 79 -19.73 6.02 -0.97
CA GLN A 79 -20.38 7.21 -1.57
C GLN A 79 -20.69 7.02 -3.05
N SER A 80 -19.85 6.31 -3.78
CA SER A 80 -20.04 6.06 -5.22
C SER A 80 -20.87 4.82 -5.54
N GLY A 81 -21.23 4.01 -4.53
CA GLY A 81 -21.90 2.72 -4.75
C GLY A 81 -21.08 1.77 -5.61
N THR A 82 -19.74 1.76 -5.45
CA THR A 82 -18.83 0.94 -6.27
C THR A 82 -17.88 0.12 -5.41
N LEU A 83 -17.33 -0.93 -6.00
CA LEU A 83 -16.24 -1.68 -5.41
C LEU A 83 -14.88 -1.02 -5.73
N PRO A 84 -13.80 -1.36 -4.98
CA PRO A 84 -12.44 -0.97 -5.37
C PRO A 84 -12.16 -1.39 -6.83
N SER A 85 -11.52 -0.51 -7.58
CA SER A 85 -11.27 -0.74 -9.01
C SER A 85 -10.52 -2.04 -9.35
N MET A 86 -9.85 -2.63 -8.36
CA MET A 86 -9.19 -3.93 -8.48
C MET A 86 -10.21 -5.07 -8.69
N ALA A 87 -11.44 -4.97 -8.19
CA ALA A 87 -12.51 -5.92 -8.47
C ALA A 87 -12.80 -5.99 -9.98
N TYR A 88 -12.65 -4.87 -10.67
CA TYR A 88 -12.83 -4.75 -12.13
C TYR A 88 -11.54 -4.99 -12.93
N GLY A 89 -10.45 -5.39 -12.29
CA GLY A 89 -9.16 -5.64 -12.93
C GLY A 89 -8.25 -4.42 -13.10
N PHE A 90 -8.62 -3.26 -12.56
CA PHE A 90 -7.86 -2.02 -12.71
C PHE A 90 -7.19 -1.60 -11.39
N LYS A 91 -5.99 -1.02 -11.46
CA LYS A 91 -5.26 -0.52 -10.28
C LYS A 91 -5.54 0.98 -9.98
N ARG A 92 -6.72 1.51 -10.36
CA ARG A 92 -7.06 2.93 -10.14
C ARG A 92 -7.13 3.32 -8.66
N CYS A 93 -7.49 2.39 -7.76
CA CYS A 93 -7.44 2.63 -6.32
C CYS A 93 -6.01 2.97 -5.87
N SER A 94 -4.98 2.28 -6.37
CA SER A 94 -3.58 2.60 -6.09
C SER A 94 -3.19 3.98 -6.65
N LEU A 95 -3.60 4.33 -7.86
CA LEU A 95 -3.35 5.64 -8.44
C LEU A 95 -3.97 6.77 -7.60
N LYS A 96 -5.25 6.61 -7.22
CA LYS A 96 -6.02 7.65 -6.51
C LYS A 96 -5.63 7.79 -5.03
N HIS A 97 -5.35 6.69 -4.33
CA HIS A 97 -5.15 6.68 -2.88
C HIS A 97 -3.70 6.46 -2.45
N LYS A 98 -2.81 6.03 -3.34
CA LYS A 98 -1.37 5.86 -3.01
C LYS A 98 -0.49 6.81 -3.80
N ILE A 99 -0.51 6.77 -5.12
CA ILE A 99 0.37 7.60 -5.96
C ILE A 99 -0.03 9.08 -5.88
N GLY A 100 -1.29 9.39 -6.14
CA GLY A 100 -1.79 10.79 -6.16
C GLY A 100 -1.52 11.59 -4.87
N PRO A 101 -1.79 11.05 -3.66
CA PRO A 101 -1.44 11.73 -2.41
C PRO A 101 0.05 12.00 -2.24
N GLN A 102 0.93 11.05 -2.61
CA GLN A 102 2.39 11.25 -2.57
C GLN A 102 2.82 12.36 -3.54
N GLU A 103 2.30 12.34 -4.77
CA GLU A 103 2.56 13.40 -5.75
C GLU A 103 2.09 14.78 -5.26
N LYS A 104 0.87 14.84 -4.70
CA LYS A 104 0.32 16.07 -4.13
C LYS A 104 1.20 16.63 -3.00
N PHE A 105 1.73 15.74 -2.15
CA PHE A 105 2.66 16.11 -1.10
C PHE A 105 3.98 16.63 -1.68
N CYS A 106 4.63 15.86 -2.56
CA CYS A 106 5.92 16.24 -3.17
C CYS A 106 5.84 17.55 -3.93
N ASN A 107 4.74 17.81 -4.65
CA ASN A 107 4.52 19.07 -5.36
C ASN A 107 4.50 20.33 -4.44
N ARG A 108 4.26 20.13 -3.14
CA ARG A 108 4.22 21.19 -2.11
C ARG A 108 5.45 21.17 -1.21
N TYR A 109 6.20 20.07 -1.19
CA TYR A 109 7.37 19.89 -0.33
C TYR A 109 8.57 20.68 -0.83
N PRO A 110 9.07 21.67 -0.05
CA PRO A 110 10.10 22.59 -0.52
C PRO A 110 11.37 21.91 -1.06
N PRO A 111 11.94 20.85 -0.43
CA PRO A 111 13.10 20.17 -0.98
C PRO A 111 12.87 19.58 -2.37
N CYS A 112 11.73 18.95 -2.65
CA CYS A 112 11.41 18.44 -3.98
C CYS A 112 11.31 19.57 -5.00
N ARG A 113 10.62 20.66 -4.65
CA ARG A 113 10.50 21.84 -5.51
C ARG A 113 11.86 22.48 -5.86
N LYS A 114 12.77 22.54 -4.88
CA LYS A 114 14.14 23.04 -5.08
C LYS A 114 14.90 22.19 -6.09
N VAL A 115 14.81 20.86 -5.99
CA VAL A 115 15.45 19.92 -6.93
C VAL A 115 14.91 20.12 -8.35
N TRP A 116 13.58 20.19 -8.51
CA TRP A 116 12.96 20.40 -9.83
C TRP A 116 13.24 21.77 -10.42
N ALA A 117 13.24 22.83 -9.61
CA ALA A 117 13.61 24.18 -10.07
C ALA A 117 15.06 24.26 -10.57
N ALA A 118 15.94 23.40 -10.07
CA ALA A 118 17.33 23.28 -10.57
C ALA A 118 17.45 22.36 -11.80
N GLY A 119 16.35 21.97 -12.45
CA GLY A 119 16.33 21.07 -13.60
C GLY A 119 16.72 19.62 -13.29
N LYS A 120 16.75 19.23 -12.00
CA LYS A 120 17.13 17.90 -11.56
C LYS A 120 15.90 17.07 -11.20
N ARG A 121 16.05 15.75 -11.15
CA ARG A 121 15.01 14.80 -10.74
C ARG A 121 15.22 14.35 -9.30
N VAL A 122 14.12 14.15 -8.57
CA VAL A 122 14.15 13.55 -7.23
C VAL A 122 14.37 12.05 -7.36
N VAL A 123 15.34 11.48 -6.64
CA VAL A 123 15.54 10.03 -6.59
C VAL A 123 14.43 9.38 -5.77
N LYS A 124 13.71 8.45 -6.38
CA LYS A 124 12.62 7.70 -5.77
C LYS A 124 12.96 6.22 -5.66
N PHE A 125 13.21 5.76 -4.45
CA PHE A 125 13.49 4.35 -4.18
C PHE A 125 12.20 3.52 -4.19
N ILE A 126 12.20 2.42 -4.93
CA ILE A 126 11.07 1.51 -5.10
C ILE A 126 11.46 0.12 -4.61
N GLY A 127 10.66 -0.43 -3.71
CA GLY A 127 10.89 -1.75 -3.11
C GLY A 127 10.32 -2.89 -3.97
N TYR A 128 10.84 -3.11 -5.16
CA TYR A 128 10.65 -4.36 -5.90
C TYR A 128 11.82 -5.28 -5.59
N ASP A 129 11.53 -6.51 -5.15
CA ASP A 129 12.57 -7.52 -4.91
C ASP A 129 13.06 -8.16 -6.22
N ALA A 130 14.15 -8.90 -6.16
CA ALA A 130 14.77 -9.50 -7.33
C ALA A 130 13.86 -10.49 -8.08
N GLY A 131 12.87 -11.09 -7.41
CA GLY A 131 11.86 -11.95 -8.03
C GLY A 131 10.76 -11.19 -8.77
N GLU A 132 10.71 -9.86 -8.66
CA GLU A 132 9.69 -9.00 -9.28
C GLU A 132 10.20 -8.24 -10.53
N SER A 133 11.28 -8.70 -11.19
CA SER A 133 11.92 -8.04 -12.35
C SER A 133 10.92 -7.70 -13.45
N TYR A 134 9.93 -8.55 -13.71
CA TYR A 134 8.87 -8.31 -14.68
C TYR A 134 8.05 -7.04 -14.41
N ARG A 135 8.07 -6.52 -13.18
CA ARG A 135 7.37 -5.26 -12.81
C ARG A 135 8.18 -4.04 -13.20
N SER A 136 9.52 -4.09 -13.07
CA SER A 136 10.40 -2.99 -13.49
C SER A 136 10.44 -2.89 -15.01
N ASP A 137 10.50 -4.01 -15.73
CA ASP A 137 10.55 -4.04 -17.19
C ASP A 137 9.33 -3.37 -17.82
N LYS A 138 8.14 -3.57 -17.24
CA LYS A 138 6.89 -2.94 -17.71
C LYS A 138 6.83 -1.43 -17.56
N VAL A 139 7.60 -0.86 -16.63
CA VAL A 139 7.54 0.57 -16.31
C VAL A 139 8.79 1.34 -16.75
N LEU A 140 9.83 0.64 -17.22
CA LEU A 140 11.15 1.20 -17.50
C LEU A 140 11.09 2.39 -18.46
N LEU A 141 10.36 2.28 -19.58
CA LEU A 141 10.24 3.39 -20.55
C LEU A 141 9.54 4.61 -19.93
N GLY A 142 8.47 4.39 -19.15
CA GLY A 142 7.80 5.46 -18.43
C GLY A 142 8.67 6.09 -17.34
N ASP A 143 9.52 5.29 -16.69
CA ASP A 143 10.45 5.76 -15.66
C ASP A 143 11.56 6.61 -16.24
N LEU A 144 12.09 6.24 -17.41
CA LEU A 144 13.11 7.03 -18.12
C LEU A 144 12.56 8.38 -18.59
N ALA A 145 11.29 8.42 -19.02
CA ALA A 145 10.59 9.62 -19.48
C ALA A 145 10.04 10.51 -18.35
N ASP A 146 10.09 10.08 -17.08
CA ASP A 146 9.55 10.86 -15.96
C ASP A 146 10.37 12.14 -15.72
N PRO A 147 9.78 13.35 -15.91
CA PRO A 147 10.51 14.60 -15.77
C PRO A 147 10.82 14.96 -14.31
N LYS A 148 10.13 14.36 -13.35
CA LYS A 148 10.22 14.70 -11.91
C LYS A 148 11.06 13.73 -11.11
N TYR A 149 11.04 12.44 -11.48
CA TYR A 149 11.66 11.39 -10.69
C TYR A 149 12.66 10.57 -11.48
N SER A 150 13.76 10.22 -10.83
CA SER A 150 14.66 9.14 -11.24
C SER A 150 14.38 7.97 -10.31
N LYS A 151 13.77 6.91 -10.82
CA LYS A 151 13.43 5.72 -10.01
C LYS A 151 14.64 4.81 -9.88
N TRP A 152 14.81 4.28 -8.67
CA TRP A 152 15.88 3.33 -8.37
C TRP A 152 15.28 2.13 -7.64
N TYR A 153 15.79 0.94 -7.96
CA TYR A 153 15.30 -0.36 -7.49
C TYR A 153 16.41 -1.12 -6.71
N PRO A 154 16.82 -0.63 -5.53
CA PRO A 154 18.01 -1.14 -4.84
C PRO A 154 17.93 -2.63 -4.50
N LEU A 155 16.77 -3.16 -4.09
CA LEU A 155 16.62 -4.58 -3.76
C LEU A 155 16.98 -5.49 -4.95
N MET A 156 16.63 -5.06 -6.17
CA MET A 156 16.97 -5.81 -7.40
C MET A 156 18.47 -5.75 -7.67
N GLU A 157 19.10 -4.58 -7.51
CA GLU A 157 20.54 -4.39 -7.70
C GLU A 157 21.35 -5.17 -6.66
N TRP A 158 20.86 -5.27 -5.41
CA TRP A 158 21.46 -6.07 -4.35
C TRP A 158 21.19 -7.56 -4.49
N GLY A 159 20.37 -7.98 -5.46
CA GLY A 159 19.94 -9.36 -5.65
C GLY A 159 19.07 -9.90 -4.51
N TRP A 160 18.40 -9.02 -3.77
CA TRP A 160 17.54 -9.41 -2.67
C TRP A 160 16.18 -9.89 -3.18
N ASP A 161 15.97 -11.17 -3.12
CA ASP A 161 14.67 -11.80 -3.30
C ASP A 161 13.81 -11.70 -2.03
N ARG A 162 12.65 -12.33 -2.05
CA ARG A 162 11.72 -12.32 -0.91
C ARG A 162 12.36 -12.89 0.36
N ALA A 163 13.15 -13.95 0.26
CA ALA A 163 13.79 -14.60 1.40
C ALA A 163 14.89 -13.70 1.98
N ALA A 164 15.74 -13.14 1.13
CA ALA A 164 16.78 -12.19 1.53
C ALA A 164 16.17 -10.92 2.18
N CYS A 165 15.05 -10.41 1.67
CA CYS A 165 14.33 -9.30 2.29
C CYS A 165 13.85 -9.64 3.70
N MET A 166 13.29 -10.83 3.91
CA MET A 166 12.84 -11.29 5.24
C MET A 166 14.02 -11.44 6.20
N GLN A 167 15.12 -12.03 5.74
CA GLN A 167 16.32 -12.19 6.52
C GLN A 167 16.95 -10.85 6.94
N ALA A 168 16.97 -9.88 6.03
CA ALA A 168 17.50 -8.54 6.33
C ALA A 168 16.67 -7.84 7.42
N ILE A 169 15.34 -8.00 7.43
CA ILE A 169 14.45 -7.47 8.46
C ILE A 169 14.75 -8.13 9.81
N GLU A 170 14.88 -9.45 9.83
CA GLU A 170 15.20 -10.21 11.05
C GLU A 170 16.57 -9.82 11.63
N ASN A 171 17.58 -9.72 10.77
CA ASN A 171 18.93 -9.30 11.16
C ASN A 171 18.97 -7.86 11.72
N ALA A 172 18.01 -7.01 11.34
CA ALA A 172 17.83 -5.66 11.87
C ALA A 172 17.07 -5.63 13.21
N GLY A 173 16.73 -6.80 13.79
CA GLY A 173 15.98 -6.92 15.04
C GLY A 173 14.50 -6.52 14.91
N LEU A 174 13.96 -6.47 13.70
CA LEU A 174 12.57 -6.12 13.42
C LEU A 174 11.70 -7.38 13.28
N PRO A 175 10.47 -7.37 13.80
CA PRO A 175 9.51 -8.42 13.49
C PRO A 175 9.15 -8.40 12.02
N GLN A 176 8.72 -9.54 11.47
CA GLN A 176 8.27 -9.59 10.09
C GLN A 176 6.96 -8.81 9.92
N PRO A 177 6.86 -7.88 8.96
CA PRO A 177 5.61 -7.20 8.66
C PRO A 177 4.61 -8.16 8.02
N GLY A 178 3.34 -8.00 8.31
CA GLY A 178 2.26 -8.66 7.60
C GLY A 178 2.15 -8.18 6.15
N LYS A 179 1.25 -8.79 5.39
CA LYS A 179 0.94 -8.31 4.04
C LYS A 179 0.21 -6.96 4.12
N SER A 180 0.82 -5.93 3.57
CA SER A 180 0.22 -4.60 3.47
C SER A 180 -0.82 -4.57 2.35
N SER A 181 -2.09 -4.45 2.73
CA SER A 181 -3.22 -4.31 1.81
C SER A 181 -4.43 -3.72 2.53
N CYS A 182 -5.41 -3.20 1.75
CA CYS A 182 -6.71 -2.86 2.32
C CYS A 182 -7.44 -4.12 2.78
N PHE A 183 -8.19 -4.06 3.90
CA PHE A 183 -8.91 -5.20 4.46
C PHE A 183 -10.04 -5.73 3.55
N PHE A 184 -10.45 -4.98 2.55
CA PHE A 184 -11.42 -5.39 1.51
C PHE A 184 -10.77 -5.47 0.11
N CYS A 185 -9.47 -5.74 0.03
CA CYS A 185 -8.78 -5.78 -1.25
C CYS A 185 -9.22 -6.99 -2.10
N PRO A 186 -9.73 -6.77 -3.34
CA PRO A 186 -10.11 -7.86 -4.22
C PRO A 186 -8.98 -8.81 -4.64
N SER A 187 -7.72 -8.47 -4.31
CA SER A 187 -6.54 -9.32 -4.54
C SER A 187 -6.18 -10.19 -3.34
N MET A 188 -7.01 -10.24 -2.30
CA MET A 188 -6.79 -11.14 -1.17
C MET A 188 -7.01 -12.59 -1.59
N ARG A 189 -6.18 -13.49 -1.04
CA ARG A 189 -6.35 -14.93 -1.20
C ARG A 189 -7.42 -15.46 -0.25
N ALA A 190 -7.92 -16.66 -0.52
CA ALA A 190 -8.97 -17.29 0.30
C ALA A 190 -8.60 -17.35 1.78
N GLU A 191 -7.36 -17.76 2.09
CA GLU A 191 -6.86 -17.86 3.45
C GLU A 191 -6.84 -16.51 4.18
N GLU A 192 -6.52 -15.44 3.44
CA GLU A 192 -6.48 -14.06 3.97
C GLU A 192 -7.90 -13.55 4.28
N ILE A 193 -8.88 -13.92 3.44
CA ILE A 193 -10.31 -13.55 3.66
C ILE A 193 -10.88 -14.31 4.85
N ILE A 194 -10.56 -15.60 4.96
CA ILE A 194 -10.97 -16.45 6.10
C ILE A 194 -10.33 -15.90 7.38
N HIS A 195 -9.04 -15.60 7.37
CA HIS A 195 -8.35 -14.99 8.51
C HIS A 195 -8.98 -13.65 8.91
N LEU A 196 -9.33 -12.79 7.93
CA LEU A 196 -10.02 -11.53 8.19
C LEU A 196 -11.37 -11.78 8.87
N ARG A 197 -12.17 -12.74 8.38
CA ARG A 197 -13.47 -13.09 8.94
C ARG A 197 -13.35 -13.55 10.40
N ASP A 198 -12.38 -14.42 10.67
CA ASP A 198 -12.28 -15.12 11.95
C ASP A 198 -11.59 -14.26 13.03
N HIS A 199 -10.62 -13.43 12.67
CA HIS A 199 -9.82 -12.66 13.61
C HIS A 199 -10.15 -11.16 13.62
N HIS A 200 -10.81 -10.65 12.57
CA HIS A 200 -11.23 -9.26 12.45
C HIS A 200 -12.68 -9.15 11.95
N PRO A 201 -13.66 -9.72 12.69
CA PRO A 201 -15.05 -9.83 12.24
C PRO A 201 -15.68 -8.48 11.92
N ASP A 202 -15.29 -7.41 12.61
CA ASP A 202 -15.77 -6.04 12.32
C ASP A 202 -15.32 -5.55 10.95
N LEU A 203 -14.07 -5.81 10.57
CA LEU A 203 -13.54 -5.45 9.25
C LEU A 203 -14.18 -6.30 8.16
N PHE A 204 -14.41 -7.59 8.43
CA PHE A 204 -15.13 -8.45 7.49
C PHE A 204 -16.57 -7.96 7.27
N ARG A 205 -17.31 -7.60 8.34
CA ARG A 205 -18.66 -7.01 8.21
C ARG A 205 -18.65 -5.72 7.39
N ARG A 206 -17.67 -4.84 7.58
CA ARG A 206 -17.50 -3.63 6.76
C ARG A 206 -17.23 -3.95 5.29
N ALA A 207 -16.42 -4.97 5.00
CA ALA A 207 -16.18 -5.43 3.63
C ALA A 207 -17.46 -5.95 2.97
N ILE A 208 -18.28 -6.72 3.72
CA ILE A 208 -19.59 -7.19 3.24
C ILE A 208 -20.55 -6.01 3.02
N ALA A 209 -20.62 -5.07 3.95
CA ALA A 209 -21.47 -3.87 3.80
C ALA A 209 -21.10 -3.04 2.56
N LEU A 210 -19.79 -2.93 2.26
CA LEU A 210 -19.32 -2.28 1.04
C LEU A 210 -19.76 -3.05 -0.22
N GLU A 211 -19.72 -4.37 -0.20
CA GLU A 211 -20.17 -5.23 -1.29
C GLU A 211 -21.69 -5.09 -1.50
N ASP A 212 -22.47 -5.12 -0.41
CA ASP A 212 -23.93 -4.96 -0.47
C ASP A 212 -24.32 -3.57 -0.98
N ASN A 213 -23.64 -2.50 -0.54
CA ASN A 213 -23.86 -1.15 -1.02
C ASN A 213 -23.59 -0.99 -2.54
N ALA A 214 -22.60 -1.71 -3.05
CA ALA A 214 -22.26 -1.66 -4.47
C ALA A 214 -23.17 -2.55 -5.33
N ARG A 215 -23.83 -3.56 -4.75
CA ARG A 215 -24.60 -4.59 -5.46
C ARG A 215 -25.55 -4.07 -6.53
N PRO A 216 -26.37 -3.02 -6.30
CA PRO A 216 -27.29 -2.51 -7.32
C PRO A 216 -26.60 -1.98 -8.59
N ASN A 217 -25.33 -1.60 -8.48
CA ASN A 217 -24.54 -1.02 -9.55
C ASN A 217 -23.58 -2.01 -10.24
N LEU A 218 -23.50 -3.27 -9.75
CA LEU A 218 -22.61 -4.28 -10.31
C LEU A 218 -23.18 -4.83 -11.63
N LYS A 219 -22.39 -4.73 -12.71
CA LYS A 219 -22.78 -5.24 -14.04
C LYS A 219 -21.83 -6.33 -14.54
N THR A 220 -20.53 -6.17 -14.29
CA THR A 220 -19.46 -7.01 -14.87
C THR A 220 -18.74 -7.86 -13.83
N VAL A 221 -19.03 -7.64 -12.55
CA VAL A 221 -18.45 -8.37 -11.42
C VAL A 221 -19.56 -8.76 -10.44
N GLN A 222 -19.36 -9.84 -9.70
CA GLN A 222 -20.35 -10.37 -8.74
C GLN A 222 -20.12 -9.86 -7.31
N GLY A 223 -18.92 -9.37 -7.03
CA GLY A 223 -18.52 -8.87 -5.71
C GLY A 223 -17.04 -8.59 -5.60
N LEU A 224 -16.53 -8.49 -4.38
CA LEU A 224 -15.10 -8.27 -4.09
C LEU A 224 -14.21 -9.38 -4.68
N GLY A 225 -14.72 -10.60 -4.78
CA GLY A 225 -14.01 -11.71 -5.44
C GLY A 225 -14.06 -11.66 -6.96
N ARG A 226 -14.54 -10.59 -7.58
CA ARG A 226 -14.79 -10.41 -9.01
C ARG A 226 -15.87 -11.37 -9.55
N ASN A 227 -15.61 -12.67 -9.60
CA ASN A 227 -16.52 -13.72 -10.12
C ASN A 227 -17.35 -14.37 -9.01
N TYR A 228 -17.26 -13.90 -7.80
CA TYR A 228 -18.06 -14.34 -6.64
C TYR A 228 -18.17 -13.22 -5.60
N SER A 229 -19.22 -13.30 -4.79
CA SER A 229 -19.43 -12.43 -3.65
C SER A 229 -18.71 -12.99 -2.41
N TRP A 230 -18.01 -12.13 -1.65
CA TRP A 230 -17.44 -12.53 -0.37
C TRP A 230 -18.55 -12.93 0.62
N LYS A 231 -19.68 -12.23 0.60
CA LYS A 231 -20.85 -12.55 1.43
C LYS A 231 -21.36 -13.97 1.18
N GLU A 232 -21.57 -14.33 -0.08
CA GLU A 232 -22.08 -15.64 -0.46
C GLU A 232 -21.11 -16.77 -0.16
N ARG A 233 -19.81 -16.54 -0.40
CA ARG A 233 -18.80 -17.58 -0.30
C ARG A 233 -18.27 -17.79 1.13
N TYR A 234 -18.12 -16.73 1.91
CA TYR A 234 -17.47 -16.76 3.22
C TYR A 234 -18.35 -16.28 4.36
N GLY A 235 -19.56 -15.73 4.07
CA GLY A 235 -20.47 -15.18 5.08
C GLY A 235 -21.43 -16.21 5.70
N LYS A 236 -21.64 -17.37 5.11
CA LYS A 236 -22.66 -18.35 5.56
C LYS A 236 -22.43 -18.86 7.00
N GLU A 237 -21.17 -19.05 7.39
CA GLU A 237 -20.81 -19.48 8.74
C GLU A 237 -20.89 -18.34 9.77
N PHE A 238 -20.90 -17.10 9.32
CA PHE A 238 -20.97 -15.91 10.17
C PHE A 238 -22.39 -15.63 10.68
N CYS A 239 -23.41 -16.02 9.90
CA CYS A 239 -24.82 -15.85 10.26
C CYS A 239 -25.33 -16.90 11.25
N THR A 240 -24.66 -18.05 11.40
CA THR A 240 -25.08 -19.13 12.34
C THR A 240 -24.79 -18.79 13.81
N HIS A 241 -24.02 -17.75 14.11
CA HIS A 241 -23.68 -17.31 15.48
C HIS A 241 -24.41 -16.04 15.93
N GLY A 242 -25.59 -15.75 15.35
CA GLY A 242 -26.57 -14.81 15.94
C GLY A 242 -26.30 -13.30 15.69
N ASN A 243 -25.49 -12.93 14.72
CA ASN A 243 -25.18 -11.52 14.39
C ASN A 243 -25.35 -11.25 12.88
N CYS A 244 -26.57 -11.33 12.38
CA CYS A 244 -26.99 -10.78 11.08
C CYS A 244 -27.85 -9.55 11.29
#